data_29907470e12c6d22017ee18075904af9
#
_entry.id   29907470e12c6d22017ee18075904af9
#
_cell.length_a   1.000
_cell.length_b   1.000
_cell.length_c   1.000
_cell.angle_alpha   90.00
_cell.angle_beta   90.00
_cell.angle_gamma   90.00
#
_symmetry.space_group_name_H-M   'P 1'
#
loop_
_entity.id
_entity.type
_entity.pdbx_description
1 polymer ?
#
loop_
_entity_poly.entity_id
_entity_poly.type
_entity_poly.pdbx_seq_one_letter_code
_entity_poly.pdbx_strand_id
1 'polypeptide(L)'
;MGLIAAAYSSADSALTSLTTSISIDLLEIEKRLQIDQQEYTRKRVHLLVSVALILVILAFNYLITDKSVIAKLFEFAGYTYGPLLGLYAMGVLTRVKLRDRWVPWVAVSTPIVGYWISQWTLQTYGFDFGFFVLALNGVLCFFGLLLIRTKQTIPI
;
A
#
# COMPACT_ATOMS: atom_id res chain seq x y z
N MET A 1 -19.32 15.77 -17.97
CA MET A 1 -19.26 16.49 -16.67
C MET A 1 -19.28 15.54 -15.47
N GLY A 2 -20.16 14.54 -15.39
CA GLY A 2 -20.26 13.62 -14.23
C GLY A 2 -18.98 12.83 -13.91
N LEU A 3 -18.27 12.34 -14.91
CA LEU A 3 -17.02 11.58 -14.71
C LEU A 3 -15.91 12.43 -14.10
N ILE A 4 -15.80 13.70 -14.52
CA ILE A 4 -14.81 14.63 -13.96
C ILE A 4 -15.15 14.96 -12.51
N ALA A 5 -16.43 15.19 -12.19
CA ALA A 5 -16.87 15.47 -10.83
C ALA A 5 -16.63 14.24 -9.90
N ALA A 6 -16.88 13.04 -10.36
CA ALA A 6 -16.61 11.81 -9.62
C ALA A 6 -15.11 11.62 -9.36
N ALA A 7 -14.27 11.82 -10.38
CA ALA A 7 -12.81 11.73 -10.25
C ALA A 7 -12.27 12.78 -9.26
N TYR A 8 -12.76 14.02 -9.34
CA TYR A 8 -12.37 15.11 -8.41
C TYR A 8 -12.75 14.78 -6.97
N SER A 9 -13.99 14.32 -6.73
CA SER A 9 -14.45 13.94 -5.39
C SER A 9 -13.61 12.80 -4.80
N SER A 10 -13.25 11.79 -5.60
CA SER A 10 -12.40 10.68 -5.15
C SER A 10 -10.98 11.15 -4.82
N ALA A 11 -10.40 12.03 -5.64
CA ALA A 11 -9.07 12.57 -5.42
C ALA A 11 -9.01 13.43 -4.15
N ASP A 12 -10.00 14.29 -3.92
CA ASP A 12 -10.10 15.13 -2.73
C ASP A 12 -10.23 14.29 -1.46
N SER A 13 -11.08 13.27 -1.48
CA SER A 13 -11.25 12.34 -0.38
C SER A 13 -9.95 11.58 -0.05
N ALA A 14 -9.25 11.09 -1.07
CA ALA A 14 -7.95 10.41 -0.89
C ALA A 14 -6.89 11.35 -0.31
N LEU A 15 -6.80 12.59 -0.83
CA LEU A 15 -5.86 13.60 -0.37
C LEU A 15 -6.10 13.97 1.09
N THR A 16 -7.35 14.17 1.48
CA THR A 16 -7.74 14.50 2.86
C THR A 16 -7.45 13.34 3.80
N SER A 17 -7.77 12.11 3.40
CA SER A 17 -7.52 10.89 4.18
C SER A 17 -6.02 10.68 4.42
N LEU A 18 -5.18 10.78 3.37
CA LEU A 18 -3.73 10.65 3.48
C LEU A 18 -3.12 11.75 4.36
N THR A 19 -3.57 13.00 4.19
CA THR A 19 -3.12 14.13 5.02
C THR A 19 -3.44 13.88 6.49
N THR A 20 -4.63 13.38 6.78
CA THR A 20 -5.08 13.10 8.15
C THR A 20 -4.28 11.96 8.75
N SER A 21 -4.14 10.84 8.04
CA SER A 21 -3.38 9.68 8.53
C SER A 21 -1.91 10.04 8.79
N ILE A 22 -1.25 10.74 7.89
CA ILE A 22 0.13 11.19 8.11
C ILE A 22 0.23 12.14 9.30
N SER A 23 -0.71 13.07 9.43
CA SER A 23 -0.68 14.06 10.50
C SER A 23 -0.94 13.46 11.88
N ILE A 24 -1.94 12.57 11.99
CA ILE A 24 -2.37 12.00 13.27
C ILE A 24 -1.58 10.74 13.61
N ASP A 25 -1.48 9.78 12.67
CA ASP A 25 -0.94 8.46 12.96
C ASP A 25 0.60 8.42 12.93
N LEU A 26 1.22 9.13 11.95
CA LEU A 26 2.68 9.15 11.80
C LEU A 26 3.36 10.25 12.60
N LEU A 27 2.85 11.48 12.51
CA LEU A 27 3.46 12.64 13.15
C LEU A 27 2.94 12.90 14.57
N GLU A 28 1.81 12.27 14.95
CA GLU A 28 1.16 12.44 16.25
C GLU A 28 1.01 13.93 16.64
N ILE A 29 0.64 14.79 15.67
CA ILE A 29 0.67 16.25 15.84
C ILE A 29 -0.18 16.72 17.02
N GLU A 30 -1.28 16.02 17.32
CA GLU A 30 -2.18 16.35 18.42
C GLU A 30 -1.54 16.14 19.79
N LYS A 31 -0.59 15.19 19.90
CA LYS A 31 0.11 14.90 21.15
C LYS A 31 1.39 15.72 21.32
N ARG A 32 2.03 16.10 20.20
CA ARG A 32 3.38 16.68 20.21
C ARG A 32 3.42 18.18 20.01
N LEU A 33 2.38 18.79 19.42
CA LEU A 33 2.40 20.19 19.02
C LEU A 33 1.29 21.00 19.71
N GLN A 34 1.56 22.29 19.93
CA GLN A 34 0.56 23.25 20.39
C GLN A 34 -0.47 23.53 19.27
N ILE A 35 -1.67 23.94 19.65
CA ILE A 35 -2.83 24.10 18.74
C ILE A 35 -2.47 24.98 17.52
N ASP A 36 -1.79 26.09 17.73
CA ASP A 36 -1.39 27.01 16.66
C ASP A 36 -0.40 26.38 15.65
N GLN A 37 0.45 25.46 16.13
CA GLN A 37 1.43 24.76 15.29
C GLN A 37 0.81 23.59 14.53
N GLN A 38 -0.28 23.00 15.05
CA GLN A 38 -0.95 21.87 14.42
C GLN A 38 -1.53 22.25 13.05
N GLU A 39 -2.20 23.39 12.95
CA GLU A 39 -2.79 23.87 11.70
C GLU A 39 -1.72 24.10 10.62
N TYR A 40 -0.62 24.75 11.00
CA TYR A 40 0.48 25.00 10.08
C TYR A 40 1.15 23.71 9.59
N THR A 41 1.37 22.77 10.50
CA THR A 41 1.96 21.46 10.16
C THR A 41 1.01 20.65 9.27
N ARG A 42 -0.29 20.66 9.55
CA ARG A 42 -1.30 19.98 8.73
C ARG A 42 -1.35 20.55 7.31
N LYS A 43 -1.28 21.87 7.15
CA LYS A 43 -1.20 22.53 5.83
C LYS A 43 0.06 22.12 5.05
N ARG A 44 1.21 22.02 5.71
CA ARG A 44 2.45 21.56 5.08
C ARG A 44 2.35 20.08 4.64
N VAL A 45 1.82 19.23 5.50
CA VAL A 45 1.59 17.80 5.14
C VAL A 45 0.65 17.73 3.94
N HIS A 46 -0.44 18.47 3.95
CA HIS A 46 -1.37 18.52 2.82
C HIS A 46 -0.69 18.94 1.51
N LEU A 47 0.13 19.97 1.54
CA LEU A 47 0.90 20.42 0.37
C LEU A 47 1.88 19.33 -0.11
N LEU A 48 2.60 18.69 0.80
CA LEU A 48 3.54 17.61 0.46
C LEU A 48 2.82 16.41 -0.17
N VAL A 49 1.69 15.99 0.40
CA VAL A 49 0.87 14.91 -0.16
C VAL A 49 0.32 15.29 -1.53
N SER A 50 -0.12 16.54 -1.71
CA SER A 50 -0.59 17.04 -3.01
C SER A 50 0.51 16.98 -4.08
N VAL A 51 1.71 17.45 -3.75
CA VAL A 51 2.87 17.37 -4.65
C VAL A 51 3.22 15.92 -4.97
N ALA A 52 3.23 15.04 -3.97
CA ALA A 52 3.49 13.62 -4.17
C ALA A 52 2.46 12.98 -5.11
N LEU A 53 1.17 13.28 -4.94
CA LEU A 53 0.11 12.80 -5.84
C LEU A 53 0.29 13.31 -7.27
N ILE A 54 0.64 14.58 -7.46
CA ILE A 54 0.92 15.16 -8.79
C ILE A 54 2.10 14.41 -9.44
N LEU A 55 3.18 14.18 -8.70
CA LEU A 55 4.34 13.44 -9.21
C LEU A 55 3.97 12.00 -9.60
N VAL A 56 3.15 11.32 -8.81
CA VAL A 56 2.64 9.99 -9.14
C VAL A 56 1.82 10.02 -10.43
N ILE A 57 0.89 10.98 -10.57
CA ILE A 57 0.06 11.13 -11.77
C ILE A 57 0.93 11.37 -13.00
N LEU A 58 1.92 12.26 -12.90
CA LEU A 58 2.85 12.55 -13.99
C LEU A 58 3.71 11.33 -14.34
N ALA A 59 4.20 10.60 -13.35
CA ALA A 59 4.94 9.37 -13.56
C ALA A 59 4.10 8.32 -14.31
N PHE A 60 2.85 8.11 -13.89
CA PHE A 60 1.92 7.22 -14.58
C PHE A 60 1.65 7.67 -16.02
N ASN A 61 1.43 8.97 -16.23
CA ASN A 61 1.19 9.52 -17.58
C ASN A 61 2.40 9.34 -18.51
N TYR A 62 3.61 9.40 -17.97
CA TYR A 62 4.85 9.22 -18.75
C TYR A 62 5.20 7.75 -18.98
N LEU A 63 4.98 6.89 -17.97
CA LEU A 63 5.35 5.47 -18.03
C LEU A 63 4.34 4.60 -18.78
N ILE A 64 3.07 5.03 -18.83
CA ILE A 64 1.99 4.24 -19.42
C ILE A 64 1.55 4.89 -20.73
N THR A 65 2.17 4.46 -21.82
CA THR A 65 1.84 4.88 -23.18
C THR A 65 0.74 4.05 -23.85
N ASP A 66 0.41 2.88 -23.28
CA ASP A 66 -0.55 1.95 -23.84
C ASP A 66 -2.00 2.22 -23.42
N LYS A 67 -2.96 1.82 -24.30
CA LYS A 67 -4.41 1.98 -24.09
C LYS A 67 -4.96 1.23 -22.86
N SER A 68 -4.13 0.49 -22.13
CA SER A 68 -4.50 -0.35 -21.00
C SER A 68 -4.10 0.26 -19.64
N VAL A 69 -4.21 1.59 -19.49
CA VAL A 69 -3.89 2.30 -18.23
C VAL A 69 -4.59 1.69 -17.02
N ILE A 70 -5.87 1.33 -17.17
CA ILE A 70 -6.68 0.75 -16.10
C ILE A 70 -6.13 -0.61 -15.66
N ALA A 71 -5.78 -1.48 -16.62
CA ALA A 71 -5.22 -2.80 -16.29
C ALA A 71 -3.90 -2.68 -15.53
N LYS A 72 -3.02 -1.76 -15.95
CA LYS A 72 -1.74 -1.51 -15.25
C LYS A 72 -1.94 -0.91 -13.87
N LEU A 73 -2.92 -0.02 -13.68
CA LEU A 73 -3.27 0.50 -12.36
C LEU A 73 -3.72 -0.61 -11.41
N PHE A 74 -4.54 -1.55 -11.88
CA PHE A 74 -4.95 -2.70 -11.09
C PHE A 74 -3.79 -3.66 -10.79
N GLU A 75 -2.88 -3.85 -11.74
CA GLU A 75 -1.68 -4.65 -11.54
C GLU A 75 -0.79 -4.02 -10.45
N PHE A 76 -0.51 -2.72 -10.52
CA PHE A 76 0.21 -1.98 -9.47
C PHE A 76 -0.51 -2.04 -8.12
N ALA A 77 -1.84 -1.87 -8.12
CA ALA A 77 -2.64 -2.04 -6.92
C ALA A 77 -2.50 -3.46 -6.33
N GLY A 78 -2.43 -4.49 -7.18
CA GLY A 78 -2.19 -5.86 -6.76
C GLY A 78 -0.87 -6.04 -6.01
N TYR A 79 0.19 -5.39 -6.46
CA TYR A 79 1.49 -5.42 -5.77
C TYR A 79 1.48 -4.70 -4.42
N THR A 80 0.69 -3.64 -4.26
CA THR A 80 0.61 -2.87 -3.01
C THR A 80 -0.42 -3.43 -2.03
N TYR A 81 -1.59 -3.84 -2.51
CA TYR A 81 -2.65 -4.39 -1.67
C TYR A 81 -2.43 -5.86 -1.29
N GLY A 82 -1.66 -6.60 -2.08
CA GLY A 82 -1.34 -7.99 -1.76
C GLY A 82 -0.70 -8.15 -0.38
N PRO A 83 0.42 -7.47 -0.08
CA PRO A 83 1.01 -7.49 1.25
C PRO A 83 0.07 -7.04 2.36
N LEU A 84 -0.77 -6.02 2.12
CA LEU A 84 -1.78 -5.57 3.07
C LEU A 84 -2.81 -6.67 3.37
N LEU A 85 -3.24 -7.40 2.33
CA LEU A 85 -4.13 -8.54 2.48
C LEU A 85 -3.46 -9.65 3.33
N GLY A 86 -2.18 -9.92 3.09
CA GLY A 86 -1.41 -10.90 3.87
C GLY A 86 -1.28 -10.51 5.34
N LEU A 87 -0.98 -9.23 5.62
CA LEU A 87 -0.93 -8.67 6.97
C LEU A 87 -2.28 -8.77 7.67
N TYR A 88 -3.35 -8.37 6.98
CA TYR A 88 -4.71 -8.43 7.51
C TYR A 88 -5.14 -9.87 7.80
N ALA A 89 -4.91 -10.79 6.85
CA ALA A 89 -5.20 -12.20 7.03
C ALA A 89 -4.43 -12.79 8.22
N MET A 90 -3.16 -12.42 8.39
CA MET A 90 -2.36 -12.85 9.53
C MET A 90 -2.94 -12.37 10.85
N GLY A 91 -3.37 -11.11 10.94
CA GLY A 91 -3.97 -10.54 12.15
C GLY A 91 -5.32 -11.14 12.51
N VAL A 92 -6.15 -11.45 11.51
CA VAL A 92 -7.52 -11.99 11.73
C VAL A 92 -7.52 -13.49 11.92
N LEU A 93 -6.76 -14.23 11.10
CA LEU A 93 -6.79 -15.70 11.11
C LEU A 93 -5.86 -16.31 12.15
N THR A 94 -4.88 -15.56 12.66
CA THR A 94 -3.89 -16.11 13.58
C THR A 94 -3.78 -15.26 14.86
N ARG A 95 -3.50 -15.92 15.98
CA ARG A 95 -3.21 -15.28 17.27
C ARG A 95 -1.72 -15.34 17.61
N VAL A 96 -0.88 -15.29 16.60
CA VAL A 96 0.57 -15.47 16.76
C VAL A 96 1.25 -14.13 16.97
N LYS A 97 2.13 -14.02 17.95
CA LYS A 97 2.99 -12.85 18.10
C LYS A 97 4.06 -12.84 17.01
N LEU A 98 4.14 -11.74 16.29
CA LEU A 98 5.16 -11.48 15.28
C LEU A 98 6.32 -10.68 15.90
N ARG A 99 7.45 -10.74 15.25
CA ARG A 99 8.57 -9.83 15.55
C ARG A 99 8.34 -8.52 14.77
N ASP A 100 7.74 -7.51 15.40
CA ASP A 100 7.31 -6.26 14.77
C ASP A 100 8.41 -5.60 13.94
N ARG A 101 9.65 -5.68 14.39
CA ARG A 101 10.81 -5.12 13.67
C ARG A 101 10.97 -5.69 12.24
N TRP A 102 10.57 -6.94 12.01
CA TRP A 102 10.74 -7.62 10.72
C TRP A 102 9.51 -7.53 9.81
N VAL A 103 8.36 -7.18 10.37
CA VAL A 103 7.09 -7.08 9.62
C VAL A 103 7.19 -6.12 8.43
N PRO A 104 7.73 -4.88 8.57
CA PRO A 104 7.86 -3.97 7.44
C PRO A 104 8.76 -4.53 6.33
N TRP A 105 9.84 -5.23 6.70
CA TRP A 105 10.75 -5.83 5.73
C TRP A 105 10.10 -6.94 4.92
N VAL A 106 9.29 -7.79 5.56
CA VAL A 106 8.51 -8.82 4.87
C VAL A 106 7.49 -8.17 3.93
N ALA A 107 6.75 -7.16 4.41
CA ALA A 107 5.75 -6.47 3.60
C ALA A 107 6.33 -5.79 2.36
N VAL A 108 7.52 -5.18 2.47
CA VAL A 108 8.20 -4.50 1.35
C VAL A 108 8.88 -5.49 0.41
N SER A 109 9.44 -6.58 0.94
CA SER A 109 10.10 -7.60 0.10
C SER A 109 9.11 -8.43 -0.74
N THR A 110 7.89 -8.61 -0.25
CA THR A 110 6.87 -9.44 -0.91
C THR A 110 6.52 -8.98 -2.33
N PRO A 111 6.24 -7.69 -2.60
CA PRO A 111 5.97 -7.21 -3.95
C PRO A 111 7.14 -7.44 -4.91
N ILE A 112 8.37 -7.31 -4.41
CA ILE A 112 9.59 -7.53 -5.20
C ILE A 112 9.68 -9.01 -5.62
N VAL A 113 9.52 -9.91 -4.65
CA VAL A 113 9.52 -11.36 -4.92
C VAL A 113 8.35 -11.75 -5.83
N GLY A 114 7.15 -11.21 -5.59
CA GLY A 114 5.98 -11.45 -6.41
C GLY A 114 6.16 -10.99 -7.85
N TYR A 115 6.81 -9.84 -8.06
CA TYR A 115 7.17 -9.34 -9.39
C TYR A 115 8.11 -10.33 -10.11
N TRP A 116 9.17 -10.79 -9.45
CA TRP A 116 10.10 -11.76 -10.02
C TRP A 116 9.40 -13.08 -10.39
N ILE A 117 8.53 -13.60 -9.53
CA ILE A 117 7.76 -14.81 -9.79
C ILE A 117 6.83 -14.59 -11.00
N SER A 118 6.12 -13.45 -11.05
CA SER A 118 5.22 -13.11 -12.14
C SER A 118 5.95 -13.04 -13.49
N GLN A 119 7.09 -12.35 -13.53
CA GLN A 119 7.91 -12.25 -14.75
C GLN A 119 8.50 -13.60 -15.19
N TRP A 120 8.99 -14.38 -14.23
CA TRP A 120 9.52 -15.70 -14.53
C TRP A 120 8.44 -16.64 -15.09
N THR A 121 7.26 -16.63 -14.52
CA THR A 121 6.13 -17.44 -14.98
C THR A 121 5.65 -17.00 -16.36
N LEU A 122 5.62 -15.72 -16.61
CA LEU A 122 5.27 -15.17 -17.93
C LEU A 122 6.25 -15.61 -19.00
N GLN A 123 7.57 -15.55 -18.71
CA GLN A 123 8.61 -15.93 -19.67
C GLN A 123 8.69 -17.45 -19.90
N THR A 124 8.47 -18.26 -18.86
CA THR A 124 8.67 -19.73 -18.92
C THR A 124 7.42 -20.46 -19.40
N TYR A 125 6.26 -20.03 -18.94
CA TYR A 125 4.97 -20.71 -19.18
C TYR A 125 3.98 -19.88 -20.01
N GLY A 126 4.30 -18.62 -20.33
CA GLY A 126 3.38 -17.72 -21.01
C GLY A 126 2.14 -17.33 -20.19
N PHE A 127 2.17 -17.58 -18.88
CA PHE A 127 1.05 -17.32 -17.98
C PHE A 127 1.23 -15.96 -17.29
N ASP A 128 0.28 -15.04 -17.55
CA ASP A 128 0.21 -13.75 -16.91
C ASP A 128 -0.75 -13.82 -15.72
N PHE A 129 -0.25 -13.48 -14.52
CA PHE A 129 -1.06 -13.46 -13.32
C PHE A 129 -2.13 -12.35 -13.34
N GLY A 130 -1.90 -11.23 -14.07
CA GLY A 130 -2.84 -10.13 -14.10
C GLY A 130 -3.37 -9.75 -12.71
N PHE A 131 -4.67 -9.84 -12.50
CA PHE A 131 -5.29 -9.55 -11.18
C PHE A 131 -4.93 -10.55 -10.07
N PHE A 132 -4.53 -11.78 -10.41
CA PHE A 132 -4.11 -12.77 -9.42
C PHE A 132 -2.80 -12.41 -8.71
N VAL A 133 -2.06 -11.42 -9.20
CA VAL A 133 -0.87 -10.86 -8.53
C VAL A 133 -1.19 -10.42 -7.10
N LEU A 134 -2.39 -9.90 -6.85
CA LEU A 134 -2.85 -9.54 -5.51
C LEU A 134 -2.89 -10.75 -4.58
N ALA A 135 -3.50 -11.84 -5.03
CA ALA A 135 -3.60 -13.08 -4.24
C ALA A 135 -2.20 -13.70 -4.03
N LEU A 136 -1.38 -13.73 -5.07
CA LEU A 136 0.01 -14.21 -4.99
C LEU A 136 0.79 -13.46 -3.92
N ASN A 137 0.78 -12.14 -3.95
CA ASN A 137 1.49 -11.31 -2.97
C ASN A 137 0.89 -11.44 -1.56
N GLY A 138 -0.43 -11.57 -1.44
CA GLY A 138 -1.10 -11.84 -0.17
C GLY A 138 -0.64 -13.13 0.48
N VAL A 139 -0.60 -14.20 -0.29
CA VAL A 139 -0.13 -15.53 0.16
C VAL A 139 1.36 -15.48 0.51
N LEU A 140 2.19 -14.89 -0.33
CA LEU A 140 3.62 -14.74 -0.06
C LEU A 140 3.88 -13.95 1.23
N CYS A 141 3.16 -12.85 1.44
CA CYS A 141 3.27 -12.06 2.66
C CYS A 141 2.82 -12.85 3.88
N PHE A 142 1.68 -13.54 3.81
CA PHE A 142 1.16 -14.37 4.90
C PHE A 142 2.18 -15.44 5.32
N PHE A 143 2.74 -16.19 4.38
CA PHE A 143 3.76 -17.19 4.68
C PHE A 143 5.08 -16.56 5.16
N GLY A 144 5.50 -15.44 4.58
CA GLY A 144 6.66 -14.69 5.05
C GLY A 144 6.52 -14.25 6.51
N LEU A 145 5.33 -13.81 6.90
CA LEU A 145 5.02 -13.44 8.30
C LEU A 145 5.01 -14.66 9.22
N LEU A 146 4.55 -15.81 8.76
CA LEU A 146 4.63 -17.05 9.54
C LEU A 146 6.07 -17.45 9.86
N LEU A 147 7.04 -17.17 8.99
CA LEU A 147 8.45 -17.47 9.23
C LEU A 147 9.06 -16.61 10.35
N ILE A 148 8.58 -15.39 10.55
CA ILE A 148 9.06 -14.46 11.58
C ILE A 148 8.28 -14.54 12.89
N ARG A 149 7.41 -15.55 13.05
CA ARG A 149 6.62 -15.76 14.28
C ARG A 149 7.52 -15.96 15.49
N THR A 150 7.08 -15.45 16.63
CA THR A 150 7.67 -15.74 17.94
C THR A 150 6.96 -16.95 18.54
N LYS A 151 7.71 -17.85 19.21
CA LYS A 151 7.13 -19.07 19.81
C LYS A 151 6.16 -18.82 20.98
N GLN A 152 5.91 -17.58 21.38
CA GLN A 152 4.97 -17.25 22.45
C GLN A 152 3.57 -17.05 21.89
N THR A 153 2.64 -17.93 22.22
CA THR A 153 1.19 -17.73 22.09
C THR A 153 0.73 -16.67 23.09
N ILE A 154 -0.14 -15.78 22.66
CA ILE A 154 -0.80 -14.82 23.56
C ILE A 154 -1.73 -15.66 24.45
N PRO A 155 -1.57 -15.69 25.79
CA PRO A 155 -2.59 -16.28 26.65
C PRO A 155 -3.90 -15.46 26.48
N ILE A 156 -5.00 -16.17 26.46
CA ILE A 156 -6.37 -15.66 26.34
C ILE A 156 -6.72 -14.87 27.62
#